data_70fc0d9e5e717f3e0396af16bd39bb74
#
_entry.id   70fc0d9e5e717f3e0396af16bd39bb74
#
_cell.length_a   1.000
_cell.length_b   1.000
_cell.length_c   1.000
_cell.angle_alpha   90.00
_cell.angle_beta   90.00
_cell.angle_gamma   90.00
#
_symmetry.space_group_name_H-M   'P 1'
#
loop_
_entity.id
_entity.type
_entity.pdbx_description
1 polymer ?
#
loop_
_entity_poly.entity_id
_entity_poly.type
_entity_poly.pdbx_seq_one_letter_code
_entity_poly.pdbx_strand_id
1 'polypeptide(L)'
;MSLIFETGQKKRDQIPLALVPLVMLGTWITHLFGGSAGREGVAVQIGATLSHEAGRRLHIRENKPVMLITGMAAGFGGLFQTPLAAVFFAMEVIVAGYLEYDALLPALIAAYTASFTSHFLGLEKFAVDIQDTWTVTDLRA
;
A
#
# COMPACT_ATOMS: atom_id res chain seq x y z
N MET A 1 0.66 -11.69 -1.84
CA MET A 1 1.54 -11.12 -0.76
C MET A 1 2.85 -11.87 -0.60
N SER A 2 2.89 -13.21 -0.61
CA SER A 2 4.15 -13.99 -0.44
C SER A 2 5.28 -13.55 -1.36
N LEU A 3 5.01 -13.33 -2.64
CA LEU A 3 6.01 -12.88 -3.62
C LEU A 3 6.72 -11.57 -3.23
N ILE A 4 5.97 -10.61 -2.67
CA ILE A 4 6.53 -9.33 -2.25
C ILE A 4 7.44 -9.51 -1.04
N PHE A 5 7.00 -10.30 -0.06
CA PHE A 5 7.81 -10.61 1.11
C PHE A 5 9.09 -11.40 0.76
N GLU A 6 8.99 -12.40 -0.10
CA GLU A 6 10.15 -13.16 -0.57
C GLU A 6 11.18 -12.28 -1.29
N THR A 7 10.69 -11.31 -2.08
CA THR A 7 11.57 -10.35 -2.78
C THR A 7 12.18 -9.35 -1.81
N GLY A 8 11.41 -8.85 -0.85
CA GLY A 8 11.89 -7.95 0.22
C GLY A 8 12.95 -8.61 1.10
N GLN A 9 12.78 -9.91 1.40
CA GLN A 9 13.75 -10.74 2.13
C GLN A 9 14.92 -11.24 1.27
N LYS A 10 15.09 -10.72 0.05
CA LYS A 10 16.15 -11.12 -0.90
C LYS A 10 16.14 -12.60 -1.30
N LYS A 11 15.03 -13.32 -1.07
CA LYS A 11 14.87 -14.72 -1.47
C LYS A 11 14.48 -14.88 -2.93
N ARG A 12 13.96 -13.80 -3.55
CA ARG A 12 13.56 -13.76 -4.95
C ARG A 12 14.03 -12.48 -5.62
N ASP A 13 14.35 -12.58 -6.92
CA ASP A 13 14.93 -11.46 -7.67
C ASP A 13 13.91 -10.64 -8.46
N GLN A 14 12.75 -11.20 -8.77
CA GLN A 14 11.80 -10.56 -9.66
C GLN A 14 10.35 -10.74 -9.22
N ILE A 15 9.59 -9.64 -9.34
CA ILE A 15 8.13 -9.65 -9.25
C ILE A 15 7.61 -9.47 -10.68
N PRO A 16 6.81 -10.43 -11.21
CA PRO A 16 6.26 -10.29 -12.56
C PRO A 16 5.23 -9.17 -12.63
N LEU A 17 5.32 -8.29 -13.62
CA LEU A 17 4.33 -7.24 -13.86
C LEU A 17 2.91 -7.78 -14.09
N ALA A 18 2.80 -9.02 -14.52
CA ALA A 18 1.52 -9.72 -14.67
C ALA A 18 0.75 -9.83 -13.34
N LEU A 19 1.41 -9.64 -12.20
CA LEU A 19 0.75 -9.62 -10.90
C LEU A 19 -0.29 -8.49 -10.81
N VAL A 20 -0.02 -7.33 -11.41
CA VAL A 20 -0.92 -6.16 -11.38
C VAL A 20 -2.28 -6.48 -12.00
N PRO A 21 -2.38 -6.88 -13.29
CA PRO A 21 -3.68 -7.21 -13.87
C PRO A 21 -4.33 -8.43 -13.22
N LEU A 22 -3.56 -9.43 -12.80
CA LEU A 22 -4.09 -10.61 -12.12
C LEU A 22 -4.77 -10.26 -10.79
N VAL A 23 -4.15 -9.41 -9.99
CA VAL A 23 -4.72 -8.98 -8.70
C VAL A 23 -5.97 -8.12 -8.91
N MET A 24 -5.97 -7.24 -9.90
CA MET A 24 -7.13 -6.42 -10.26
C MET A 24 -8.30 -7.29 -10.72
N LEU A 25 -8.07 -8.20 -11.67
CA LEU A 25 -9.10 -9.11 -12.18
C LEU A 25 -9.62 -10.04 -11.08
N GLY A 26 -8.73 -10.61 -10.26
CA GLY A 26 -9.12 -11.45 -9.13
C GLY A 26 -10.02 -10.72 -8.14
N THR A 27 -9.72 -9.46 -7.85
CA THR A 27 -10.53 -8.62 -6.97
C THR A 27 -11.92 -8.35 -7.58
N TRP A 28 -11.98 -7.99 -8.85
CA TRP A 28 -13.24 -7.75 -9.55
C TRP A 28 -14.11 -8.98 -9.60
N ILE A 29 -13.54 -10.13 -9.97
CA ILE A 29 -14.26 -11.41 -9.99
C ILE A 29 -14.81 -11.74 -8.60
N THR A 30 -13.99 -11.59 -7.55
CA THR A 30 -14.45 -11.85 -6.18
C THR A 30 -15.64 -10.97 -5.80
N HIS A 31 -15.62 -9.68 -6.12
CA HIS A 31 -16.73 -8.77 -5.84
C HIS A 31 -17.96 -9.11 -6.68
N LEU A 32 -17.82 -9.48 -7.95
CA LEU A 32 -18.93 -9.87 -8.82
C LEU A 32 -19.66 -11.10 -8.28
N PHE A 33 -18.95 -12.03 -7.65
CA PHE A 33 -19.56 -13.21 -7.01
C PHE A 33 -20.00 -12.98 -5.56
N GLY A 34 -20.04 -11.72 -5.10
CA GLY A 34 -20.48 -11.37 -3.75
C GLY A 34 -19.46 -11.66 -2.64
N GLY A 35 -18.23 -12.00 -3.01
CA GLY A 35 -17.16 -12.20 -2.05
C GLY A 35 -16.58 -10.88 -1.52
N SER A 36 -16.08 -10.89 -0.29
CA SER A 36 -15.37 -9.76 0.28
C SER A 36 -13.86 -9.88 0.00
N ALA A 37 -13.34 -9.03 -0.87
CA ALA A 37 -11.90 -8.90 -1.10
C ALA A 37 -11.41 -7.54 -0.59
N GLY A 38 -10.40 -7.57 0.30
CA GLY A 38 -9.79 -6.35 0.82
C GLY A 38 -9.06 -5.58 -0.28
N ARG A 39 -9.31 -4.28 -0.37
CA ARG A 39 -8.62 -3.38 -1.32
C ARG A 39 -7.19 -3.05 -0.89
N GLU A 40 -6.90 -3.17 0.38
CA GLU A 40 -5.63 -2.84 1.01
C GLU A 40 -4.46 -3.65 0.44
N GLY A 41 -4.60 -4.97 0.47
CA GLY A 41 -3.60 -5.88 -0.07
C GLY A 41 -3.35 -5.69 -1.56
N VAL A 42 -4.39 -5.33 -2.32
CA VAL A 42 -4.31 -5.03 -3.75
C VAL A 42 -3.48 -3.76 -4.00
N ALA A 43 -3.78 -2.66 -3.30
CA ALA A 43 -3.05 -1.40 -3.45
C ALA A 43 -1.57 -1.54 -3.10
N VAL A 44 -1.26 -2.23 -2.00
CA VAL A 44 0.12 -2.53 -1.58
C VAL A 44 0.85 -3.38 -2.61
N GLN A 45 0.20 -4.42 -3.17
CA GLN A 45 0.80 -5.28 -4.20
C GLN A 45 1.07 -4.53 -5.49
N ILE A 46 0.14 -3.71 -5.94
CA ILE A 46 0.30 -2.89 -7.16
C ILE A 46 1.45 -1.91 -6.95
N GLY A 47 1.43 -1.16 -5.85
CA GLY A 47 2.48 -0.18 -5.53
C GLY A 47 3.87 -0.81 -5.46
N ALA A 48 4.01 -1.92 -4.74
CA ALA A 48 5.27 -2.66 -4.64
C ALA A 48 5.76 -3.16 -6.01
N THR A 49 4.85 -3.73 -6.82
CA THR A 49 5.20 -4.28 -8.14
C THR A 49 5.66 -3.18 -9.09
N LEU A 50 4.95 -2.07 -9.15
CA LEU A 50 5.29 -0.92 -10.01
C LEU A 50 6.61 -0.28 -9.59
N SER A 51 6.81 -0.08 -8.29
CA SER A 51 8.05 0.49 -7.76
C SER A 51 9.25 -0.43 -8.01
N HIS A 52 9.09 -1.75 -7.83
CA HIS A 52 10.13 -2.72 -8.13
C HIS A 52 10.53 -2.67 -9.61
N GLU A 53 9.56 -2.63 -10.52
CA GLU A 53 9.83 -2.52 -11.96
C GLU A 53 10.48 -1.19 -12.33
N ALA A 54 10.04 -0.07 -11.72
CA ALA A 54 10.68 1.23 -11.90
C ALA A 54 12.15 1.19 -11.44
N GLY A 55 12.42 0.64 -10.26
CA GLY A 55 13.78 0.47 -9.74
C GLY A 55 14.66 -0.39 -10.66
N ARG A 56 14.07 -1.44 -11.24
CA ARG A 56 14.76 -2.30 -12.22
C ARG A 56 15.15 -1.53 -13.49
N ARG A 57 14.23 -0.72 -14.02
CA ARG A 57 14.48 0.09 -15.24
C ARG A 57 15.48 1.21 -14.99
N LEU A 58 15.47 1.78 -13.79
CA LEU A 58 16.41 2.82 -13.37
C LEU A 58 17.76 2.25 -12.90
N HIS A 59 17.95 0.93 -12.98
CA HIS A 59 19.16 0.22 -12.53
C HIS A 59 19.52 0.42 -11.03
N ILE A 60 18.53 0.72 -10.21
CA ILE A 60 18.68 0.85 -8.75
C ILE A 60 18.65 -0.56 -8.14
N ARG A 61 19.69 -1.35 -8.36
CA ARG A 61 19.72 -2.78 -7.96
C ARG A 61 20.04 -3.02 -6.50
N GLU A 62 20.74 -2.10 -5.85
CA GLU A 62 21.30 -2.32 -4.51
C GLU A 62 20.27 -2.19 -3.40
N ASN A 63 19.19 -1.41 -3.59
CA ASN A 63 18.20 -1.11 -2.57
C ASN A 63 16.80 -1.65 -2.89
N LYS A 64 16.71 -2.95 -3.24
CA LYS A 64 15.42 -3.61 -3.51
C LYS A 64 14.38 -3.44 -2.38
N PRO A 65 14.72 -3.64 -1.10
CA PRO A 65 13.77 -3.44 -0.02
C PRO A 65 13.23 -2.00 0.03
N VAL A 66 14.10 -1.02 -0.13
CA VAL A 66 13.72 0.42 -0.13
C VAL A 66 12.71 0.72 -1.24
N MET A 67 12.93 0.20 -2.45
CA MET A 67 12.00 0.39 -3.57
C MET A 67 10.64 -0.25 -3.30
N LEU A 68 10.62 -1.45 -2.72
CA LEU A 68 9.38 -2.13 -2.37
C LEU A 68 8.59 -1.36 -1.30
N ILE A 69 9.28 -0.94 -0.21
CA ILE A 69 8.68 -0.15 0.87
C ILE A 69 8.11 1.16 0.31
N THR A 70 8.86 1.86 -0.53
CA THR A 70 8.43 3.10 -1.16
C THR A 70 7.14 2.89 -1.99
N GLY A 71 7.10 1.83 -2.79
CA GLY A 71 5.91 1.49 -3.58
C GLY A 71 4.71 1.09 -2.73
N MET A 72 4.92 0.32 -1.67
CA MET A 72 3.85 -0.06 -0.74
C MET A 72 3.29 1.15 -0.02
N ALA A 73 4.16 2.06 0.45
CA ALA A 73 3.75 3.30 1.09
C ALA A 73 2.95 4.21 0.14
N ALA A 74 3.36 4.30 -1.13
CA ALA A 74 2.62 5.04 -2.15
C ALA A 74 1.24 4.42 -2.42
N GLY A 75 1.16 3.10 -2.61
CA GLY A 75 -0.10 2.41 -2.86
C GLY A 75 -1.10 2.55 -1.73
N PHE A 76 -0.64 2.33 -0.49
CA PHE A 76 -1.49 2.48 0.70
C PHE A 76 -1.86 3.95 0.96
N GLY A 77 -0.88 4.87 0.87
CA GLY A 77 -1.08 6.31 1.08
C GLY A 77 -2.03 6.92 0.06
N GLY A 78 -1.97 6.50 -1.21
CA GLY A 78 -2.89 6.93 -2.25
C GLY A 78 -4.32 6.42 -2.05
N LEU A 79 -4.48 5.17 -1.59
CA LEU A 79 -5.80 4.57 -1.36
C LEU A 79 -6.51 5.18 -0.15
N PHE A 80 -5.82 5.33 0.98
CA PHE A 80 -6.43 5.76 2.24
C PHE A 80 -6.25 7.25 2.56
N GLN A 81 -5.40 7.94 1.80
CA GLN A 81 -5.03 9.34 2.06
C GLN A 81 -4.50 9.56 3.49
N THR A 82 -3.76 8.57 3.99
CA THR A 82 -3.12 8.58 5.32
C THR A 82 -1.61 8.32 5.16
N PRO A 83 -0.83 9.30 4.64
CA PRO A 83 0.55 9.08 4.23
C PRO A 83 1.47 8.64 5.36
N LEU A 84 1.37 9.21 6.56
CA LEU A 84 2.20 8.81 7.70
C LEU A 84 1.96 7.36 8.11
N ALA A 85 0.70 6.95 8.25
CA ALA A 85 0.36 5.58 8.58
C ALA A 85 0.84 4.60 7.50
N ALA A 86 0.74 5.01 6.23
CA ALA A 86 1.23 4.23 5.10
C ALA A 86 2.73 3.97 5.15
N VAL A 87 3.52 4.97 5.53
CA VAL A 87 4.98 4.85 5.64
C VAL A 87 5.37 3.87 6.74
N PHE A 88 4.85 4.04 7.96
CA PHE A 88 5.17 3.15 9.07
C PHE A 88 4.71 1.72 8.80
N PHE A 89 3.50 1.54 8.25
CA PHE A 89 3.01 0.24 7.82
C PHE A 89 3.94 -0.43 6.81
N ALA A 90 4.37 0.30 5.78
CA ALA A 90 5.23 -0.25 4.74
C ALA A 90 6.64 -0.61 5.26
N MET A 91 7.18 0.17 6.20
CA MET A 91 8.49 -0.10 6.80
C MET A 91 8.48 -1.34 7.70
N GLU A 92 7.37 -1.60 8.39
CA GLU A 92 7.27 -2.71 9.33
C GLU A 92 6.86 -4.02 8.66
N VAL A 93 6.06 -3.95 7.58
CA VAL A 93 5.39 -5.13 7.02
C VAL A 93 6.33 -6.10 6.31
N ILE A 94 7.48 -5.65 5.80
CA ILE A 94 8.42 -6.52 5.06
C ILE A 94 9.18 -7.47 5.98
N VAL A 95 9.69 -6.94 7.10
CA VAL A 95 10.38 -7.74 8.11
C VAL A 95 9.85 -7.34 9.47
N ALA A 96 9.08 -8.22 10.09
CA ALA A 96 8.52 -7.97 11.41
C ALA A 96 9.62 -7.71 12.44
N GLY A 97 9.52 -6.60 13.14
CA GLY A 97 10.50 -6.20 14.18
C GLY A 97 11.78 -5.54 13.66
N TYR A 98 11.88 -5.27 12.36
CA TYR A 98 12.99 -4.53 11.78
C TYR A 98 12.48 -3.39 10.90
N LEU A 99 12.90 -2.16 11.18
CA LEU A 99 12.56 -0.97 10.40
C LEU A 99 13.71 -0.62 9.46
N GLU A 100 13.42 -0.60 8.16
CA GLU A 100 14.37 -0.18 7.12
C GLU A 100 14.39 1.36 7.06
N TYR A 101 15.23 2.00 7.87
CA TYR A 101 15.30 3.47 7.97
C TYR A 101 15.73 4.14 6.67
N ASP A 102 16.50 3.47 5.82
CA ASP A 102 16.88 3.99 4.50
C ASP A 102 15.68 4.21 3.59
N ALA A 103 14.57 3.50 3.85
CA ALA A 103 13.33 3.67 3.12
C ALA A 103 12.47 4.83 3.62
N LEU A 104 12.75 5.41 4.79
CA LEU A 104 11.88 6.40 5.43
C LEU A 104 11.64 7.62 4.55
N LEU A 105 12.71 8.25 4.06
CA LEU A 105 12.59 9.46 3.26
C LEU A 105 11.91 9.21 1.90
N PRO A 106 12.35 8.23 1.09
CA PRO A 106 11.67 7.94 -0.17
C PRO A 106 10.23 7.49 0.01
N ALA A 107 9.91 6.72 1.07
CA ALA A 107 8.55 6.32 1.37
C ALA A 107 7.65 7.50 1.78
N LEU A 108 8.17 8.45 2.57
CA LEU A 108 7.45 9.69 2.90
C LEU A 108 7.11 10.48 1.64
N ILE A 109 8.09 10.77 0.81
CA ILE A 109 7.86 11.51 -0.44
C ILE A 109 6.81 10.82 -1.31
N ALA A 110 6.95 9.50 -1.50
CA ALA A 110 6.05 8.73 -2.33
C ALA A 110 4.62 8.65 -1.77
N ALA A 111 4.45 8.44 -0.46
CA ALA A 111 3.15 8.37 0.18
C ALA A 111 2.42 9.73 0.16
N TYR A 112 3.13 10.82 0.43
CA TYR A 112 2.54 12.16 0.38
C TYR A 112 2.17 12.57 -1.04
N THR A 113 3.03 12.32 -2.02
CA THR A 113 2.72 12.62 -3.43
C THR A 113 1.53 11.79 -3.93
N ALA A 114 1.47 10.51 -3.59
CA ALA A 114 0.35 9.64 -3.94
C ALA A 114 -0.96 10.10 -3.28
N SER A 115 -0.91 10.43 -1.99
CA SER A 115 -2.06 10.95 -1.24
C SER A 115 -2.56 12.27 -1.81
N PHE A 116 -1.65 13.21 -2.11
CA PHE A 116 -1.99 14.49 -2.71
C PHE A 116 -2.60 14.32 -4.11
N THR A 117 -2.00 13.46 -4.95
CA THR A 117 -2.52 13.18 -6.29
C THR A 117 -3.91 12.55 -6.22
N SER A 118 -4.12 11.60 -5.31
CA SER A 118 -5.42 10.96 -5.07
C SER A 118 -6.49 11.99 -4.69
N HIS A 119 -6.15 12.88 -3.76
CA HIS A 119 -7.04 13.96 -3.35
C HIS A 119 -7.33 14.96 -4.49
N PHE A 120 -6.31 15.34 -5.26
CA PHE A 120 -6.44 16.25 -6.39
C PHE A 120 -7.31 15.69 -7.51
N LEU A 121 -7.26 14.37 -7.74
CA LEU A 121 -8.09 13.68 -8.71
C LEU A 121 -9.54 13.46 -8.21
N GLY A 122 -9.87 13.93 -7.02
CA GLY A 122 -11.21 13.79 -6.46
C GLY A 122 -11.58 12.35 -6.07
N LEU A 123 -10.59 11.49 -5.83
CA LEU A 123 -10.86 10.16 -5.30
C LEU A 123 -11.33 10.30 -3.86
N GLU A 124 -12.55 9.84 -3.60
CA GLU A 124 -13.14 9.93 -2.27
C GLU A 124 -12.38 9.04 -1.29
N LYS A 125 -12.04 9.64 -0.15
CA LYS A 125 -11.54 8.89 1.00
C LYS A 125 -12.65 7.96 1.48
N PHE A 126 -12.31 6.69 1.73
CA PHE A 126 -13.26 5.80 2.38
C PHE A 126 -13.55 6.33 3.79
N ALA A 127 -14.72 6.91 3.96
CA ALA A 127 -15.22 7.38 5.24
C ALA A 127 -16.60 6.75 5.48
N VAL A 128 -16.79 6.24 6.69
CA VAL A 128 -18.11 5.81 7.15
C VAL A 128 -18.68 6.97 7.95
N ASP A 129 -19.75 7.58 7.44
CA ASP A 129 -20.48 8.61 8.17
C ASP A 129 -21.34 7.93 9.22
N ILE A 130 -20.93 8.04 10.47
CA ILE A 130 -21.70 7.51 11.60
C ILE A 130 -22.68 8.59 12.00
N GLN A 131 -23.94 8.45 11.55
CA GLN A 131 -25.02 9.40 11.88
C GLN A 131 -25.54 9.30 13.33
N ASP A 132 -25.06 8.33 14.11
CA ASP A 132 -25.43 8.21 15.52
C ASP A 132 -24.63 9.20 16.37
N THR A 133 -25.25 10.31 16.68
CA THR A 133 -24.79 11.24 17.73
C THR A 133 -25.09 10.62 19.10
N TRP A 134 -24.21 9.74 19.56
CA TRP A 134 -24.20 9.37 20.98
C TRP A 134 -23.84 10.60 21.80
N THR A 135 -24.81 11.20 22.45
CA THR A 135 -24.55 12.28 23.38
C THR A 135 -24.08 11.67 24.72
N VAL A 136 -23.13 12.32 25.38
CA VAL A 136 -22.56 11.86 26.66
C VAL A 136 -23.65 11.67 27.76
N THR A 137 -24.84 12.18 27.50
CA THR A 137 -26.04 12.00 28.35
C THR A 137 -26.59 10.57 28.32
N ASP A 138 -26.37 9.81 27.24
CA ASP A 138 -26.89 8.43 27.10
C ASP A 138 -26.08 7.41 27.92
N LEU A 139 -24.91 7.81 28.45
CA LEU A 139 -24.06 6.96 29.30
C LEU A 139 -24.41 7.02 30.79
N ARG A 140 -25.46 7.76 31.18
CA ARG A 140 -25.87 7.94 32.59
C ARG A 140 -27.21 7.30 32.95
N ALA A 141 -27.76 6.48 32.05
CA ALA A 141 -29.00 5.74 32.32
C ALA A 141 -28.74 4.33 32.86
#